data_7c05205f5fe63b0d92d6aae05b891134
#
_entry.id   7c05205f5fe63b0d92d6aae05b891134
#
_cell.length_a   1.000
_cell.length_b   1.000
_cell.length_c   1.000
_cell.angle_alpha   90.00
_cell.angle_beta   90.00
_cell.angle_gamma   90.00
#
_symmetry.space_group_name_H-M   'P 1'
#
loop_
_entity.id
_entity.type
_entity.pdbx_description
1 polymer ?
#
loop_
_entity_poly.entity_id
_entity_poly.type
_entity_poly.pdbx_seq_one_letter_code
_entity_poly.pdbx_strand_id
1 'polypeptide(L)'
;MTGRFKKNLRRIVYAVLLTSAAAIAAGEVGRYQTRAEFLLESFGTENPASDVVWIDDELRATAAKVLGHPPAMLRVRYWHEGPRTAWIIDEVGKEQPITFGVVVEDAAIQVLRVMQFRESRGWEIRYPFFTKQFSQLRLTDSGSLSHGIDAISGATLSVKAATGSANLALVLDEYTRRTRRSADITQ
;
A
#
# COMPACT_ATOMS: atom_id res chain seq x y z
N MET A 1 -5.90 -5.55 -60.20
CA MET A 1 -5.20 -4.83 -59.12
C MET A 1 -5.76 -4.99 -57.69
N THR A 2 -6.63 -5.97 -57.43
CA THR A 2 -7.41 -6.08 -56.16
C THR A 2 -6.88 -7.12 -55.16
N GLY A 3 -6.00 -8.04 -55.58
CA GLY A 3 -5.54 -9.12 -54.68
C GLY A 3 -4.41 -8.73 -53.69
N ARG A 4 -3.59 -7.77 -54.06
CA ARG A 4 -2.43 -7.34 -53.24
C ARG A 4 -2.82 -6.46 -52.07
N PHE A 5 -3.90 -5.68 -52.21
CA PHE A 5 -4.42 -4.79 -51.18
C PHE A 5 -5.10 -5.58 -50.03
N LYS A 6 -5.82 -6.66 -50.32
CA LYS A 6 -6.47 -7.52 -49.33
C LYS A 6 -5.47 -8.31 -48.47
N LYS A 7 -4.33 -8.76 -49.07
CA LYS A 7 -3.25 -9.45 -48.31
C LYS A 7 -2.53 -8.52 -47.31
N ASN A 8 -2.30 -7.27 -47.67
CA ASN A 8 -1.64 -6.30 -46.81
C ASN A 8 -2.55 -5.84 -45.67
N LEU A 9 -3.85 -5.67 -45.94
CA LEU A 9 -4.85 -5.31 -44.91
C LEU A 9 -4.96 -6.40 -43.83
N ARG A 10 -4.98 -7.69 -44.22
CA ARG A 10 -4.97 -8.81 -43.25
C ARG A 10 -3.71 -8.86 -42.39
N ARG A 11 -2.53 -8.57 -42.97
CA ARG A 11 -1.26 -8.51 -42.22
C ARG A 11 -1.21 -7.34 -41.22
N ILE A 12 -1.77 -6.19 -41.58
CA ILE A 12 -1.89 -5.02 -40.68
C ILE A 12 -2.85 -5.33 -39.54
N VAL A 13 -3.99 -5.97 -39.81
CA VAL A 13 -4.95 -6.34 -38.75
C VAL A 13 -4.35 -7.36 -37.77
N TYR A 14 -3.61 -8.37 -38.25
CA TYR A 14 -2.91 -9.31 -37.37
C TYR A 14 -1.77 -8.67 -36.58
N ALA A 15 -1.04 -7.71 -37.16
CA ALA A 15 0.02 -6.98 -36.46
C ALA A 15 -0.57 -6.09 -35.35
N VAL A 16 -1.69 -5.41 -35.58
CA VAL A 16 -2.37 -4.58 -34.59
C VAL A 16 -2.99 -5.45 -33.47
N LEU A 17 -3.53 -6.63 -33.78
CA LEU A 17 -4.05 -7.57 -32.80
C LEU A 17 -2.95 -8.20 -31.92
N LEU A 18 -1.76 -8.49 -32.52
CA LEU A 18 -0.60 -9.01 -31.77
C LEU A 18 0.01 -7.96 -30.84
N THR A 19 0.05 -6.69 -31.24
CA THR A 19 0.57 -5.61 -30.39
C THR A 19 -0.37 -5.27 -29.23
N SER A 20 -1.70 -5.39 -29.42
CA SER A 20 -2.66 -5.20 -28.33
C SER A 20 -2.64 -6.36 -27.32
N ALA A 21 -2.39 -7.60 -27.75
CA ALA A 21 -2.25 -8.76 -26.85
C ALA A 21 -0.96 -8.70 -26.01
N ALA A 22 0.16 -8.18 -26.57
CA ALA A 22 1.42 -7.99 -25.83
C ALA A 22 1.30 -6.87 -24.77
N ALA A 23 0.49 -5.84 -25.00
CA ALA A 23 0.24 -4.76 -24.03
C ALA A 23 -0.59 -5.23 -22.82
N ILE A 24 -1.42 -6.26 -22.98
CA ILE A 24 -2.21 -6.85 -21.90
C ILE A 24 -1.36 -7.79 -21.03
N ALA A 25 -0.35 -8.47 -21.61
CA ALA A 25 0.56 -9.35 -20.87
C ALA A 25 1.62 -8.60 -20.04
N ALA A 26 1.94 -7.34 -20.37
CA ALA A 26 2.83 -6.47 -19.59
C ALA A 26 2.13 -5.84 -18.35
N GLY A 27 0.83 -6.07 -18.17
CA GLY A 27 0.01 -5.46 -17.12
C GLY A 27 -0.01 -6.20 -15.79
N GLU A 28 0.68 -7.34 -15.63
CA GLU A 28 0.64 -8.12 -14.36
C GLU A 28 1.71 -7.72 -13.35
N VAL A 29 2.74 -6.99 -13.71
CA VAL A 29 3.60 -6.23 -12.80
C VAL A 29 3.01 -4.82 -12.75
N GLY A 30 2.01 -4.57 -11.88
CA GLY A 30 1.19 -3.45 -12.13
C GLY A 30 0.62 -2.73 -10.92
N ARG A 31 0.12 -1.58 -11.25
CA ARG A 31 -0.73 -0.78 -10.39
C ARG A 31 -2.12 -1.42 -10.35
N TYR A 32 -2.55 -1.82 -9.15
CA TYR A 32 -3.86 -2.42 -8.90
C TYR A 32 -4.88 -1.39 -8.43
N GLN A 33 -4.40 -0.31 -7.79
CA GLN A 33 -5.24 0.77 -7.30
C GLN A 33 -4.46 2.08 -7.33
N THR A 34 -5.08 3.14 -7.80
CA THR A 34 -4.55 4.50 -7.72
C THR A 34 -4.79 5.11 -6.34
N ARG A 35 -4.09 6.22 -6.04
CA ARG A 35 -4.36 6.98 -4.81
C ARG A 35 -5.81 7.47 -4.75
N ALA A 36 -6.34 8.00 -5.86
CA ALA A 36 -7.70 8.52 -5.92
C ALA A 36 -8.74 7.43 -5.62
N GLU A 37 -8.60 6.26 -6.25
CA GLU A 37 -9.48 5.11 -5.99
C GLU A 37 -9.37 4.62 -4.54
N PHE A 38 -8.16 4.56 -3.97
CA PHE A 38 -7.96 4.17 -2.57
C PHE A 38 -8.62 5.17 -1.61
N LEU A 39 -8.47 6.48 -1.84
CA LEU A 39 -9.09 7.50 -1.01
C LEU A 39 -10.62 7.52 -1.15
N LEU A 40 -11.13 7.36 -2.37
CA LEU A 40 -12.56 7.23 -2.61
C LEU A 40 -13.16 6.02 -1.88
N GLU A 41 -12.48 4.85 -1.93
CA GLU A 41 -12.88 3.65 -1.18
C GLU A 41 -12.84 3.89 0.34
N SER A 42 -11.84 4.64 0.82
CA SER A 42 -11.60 4.84 2.26
C SER A 42 -12.50 5.89 2.90
N PHE A 43 -12.85 6.97 2.16
CA PHE A 43 -13.52 8.16 2.69
C PHE A 43 -14.77 8.58 1.91
N GLY A 44 -15.11 7.91 0.81
CA GLY A 44 -16.20 8.32 -0.09
C GLY A 44 -15.87 9.55 -0.95
N THR A 45 -14.62 10.05 -0.90
CA THR A 45 -14.12 11.18 -1.70
C THR A 45 -12.67 10.97 -2.11
N GLU A 46 -12.27 11.49 -3.27
CA GLU A 46 -10.88 11.45 -3.74
C GLU A 46 -9.98 12.49 -3.04
N ASN A 47 -10.58 13.48 -2.38
CA ASN A 47 -9.88 14.60 -1.76
C ASN A 47 -10.30 14.80 -0.29
N PRO A 48 -10.08 13.83 0.61
CA PRO A 48 -10.27 14.02 2.03
C PRO A 48 -9.23 15.00 2.60
N ALA A 49 -9.46 15.48 3.82
CA ALA A 49 -8.48 16.31 4.54
C ALA A 49 -7.14 15.56 4.63
N SER A 50 -6.04 16.28 4.48
CA SER A 50 -4.70 15.67 4.53
C SER A 50 -3.72 16.53 5.30
N ASP A 51 -2.76 15.86 5.96
CA ASP A 51 -1.69 16.49 6.70
C ASP A 51 -0.39 15.70 6.50
N VAL A 52 0.69 16.16 7.13
CA VAL A 52 2.03 15.58 7.01
C VAL A 52 2.61 15.31 8.39
N VAL A 53 3.07 14.09 8.62
CA VAL A 53 3.90 13.72 9.76
C VAL A 53 5.37 13.89 9.39
N TRP A 54 6.12 14.66 10.17
CA TRP A 54 7.57 14.70 10.10
C TRP A 54 8.14 13.61 11.00
N ILE A 55 9.08 12.85 10.45
CA ILE A 55 9.75 11.76 11.17
C ILE A 55 10.89 12.35 12.00
N ASP A 56 10.60 12.68 13.25
CA ASP A 56 11.60 13.07 14.24
C ASP A 56 12.43 11.87 14.72
N ASP A 57 13.38 12.10 15.63
CA ASP A 57 14.30 11.03 16.07
C ASP A 57 13.59 9.94 16.87
N GLU A 58 12.58 10.28 17.69
CA GLU A 58 11.79 9.32 18.47
C GLU A 58 10.95 8.42 17.54
N LEU A 59 10.20 9.06 16.64
CA LEU A 59 9.38 8.35 15.67
C LEU A 59 10.24 7.51 14.71
N ARG A 60 11.42 8.01 14.32
CA ARG A 60 12.39 7.28 13.51
C ARG A 60 12.87 5.99 14.19
N ALA A 61 13.20 6.07 15.48
CA ALA A 61 13.62 4.90 16.25
C ALA A 61 12.48 3.87 16.35
N THR A 62 11.26 4.33 16.61
CA THR A 62 10.08 3.47 16.67
C THR A 62 9.75 2.83 15.30
N ALA A 63 9.78 3.62 14.23
CA ALA A 63 9.59 3.14 12.85
C ALA A 63 10.65 2.11 12.46
N ALA A 64 11.93 2.37 12.80
CA ALA A 64 13.01 1.43 12.53
C ALA A 64 12.82 0.08 13.24
N LYS A 65 12.31 0.10 14.47
CA LYS A 65 12.00 -1.13 15.22
C LYS A 65 10.93 -1.98 14.55
N VAL A 66 9.84 -1.35 14.06
CA VAL A 66 8.72 -2.09 13.44
C VAL A 66 9.00 -2.51 12.00
N LEU A 67 9.81 -1.75 11.26
CA LEU A 67 10.24 -2.11 9.90
C LEU A 67 11.40 -3.12 9.90
N GLY A 68 12.23 -3.13 10.95
CA GLY A 68 13.48 -3.89 11.01
C GLY A 68 14.65 -3.22 10.26
N HIS A 69 14.48 -1.97 9.86
CA HIS A 69 15.50 -1.10 9.23
C HIS A 69 15.09 0.38 9.39
N PRO A 70 16.01 1.34 9.28
CA PRO A 70 15.67 2.76 9.33
C PRO A 70 14.69 3.14 8.21
N PRO A 71 13.64 3.95 8.51
CA PRO A 71 12.73 4.44 7.49
C PRO A 71 13.47 5.35 6.49
N ALA A 72 13.22 5.16 5.20
CA ALA A 72 13.81 5.95 4.14
C ALA A 72 13.18 7.35 4.00
N MET A 73 11.96 7.55 4.52
CA MET A 73 11.21 8.79 4.43
C MET A 73 11.58 9.75 5.57
N LEU A 74 11.58 11.06 5.26
CA LEU A 74 11.70 12.14 6.24
C LEU A 74 10.35 12.67 6.71
N ARG A 75 9.33 12.45 5.90
CA ARG A 75 7.94 12.85 6.17
C ARG A 75 6.99 11.92 5.47
N VAL A 76 5.78 11.74 6.04
CA VAL A 76 4.71 10.92 5.48
C VAL A 76 3.45 11.77 5.39
N ARG A 77 2.84 11.82 4.20
CA ARG A 77 1.50 12.41 4.04
C ARG A 77 0.47 11.36 4.45
N TYR A 78 -0.55 11.81 5.17
CA TYR A 78 -1.72 11.01 5.48
C TYR A 78 -3.00 11.77 5.20
N TRP A 79 -4.09 11.04 5.08
CA TRP A 79 -5.45 11.58 4.93
C TRP A 79 -6.26 11.16 6.14
N HIS A 80 -7.22 12.00 6.52
CA HIS A 80 -8.00 11.75 7.73
C HIS A 80 -9.42 12.33 7.67
N GLU A 81 -10.31 11.68 8.39
CA GLU A 81 -11.67 12.13 8.67
C GLU A 81 -12.09 11.56 10.03
N GLY A 82 -12.32 12.44 11.02
CA GLY A 82 -12.59 12.00 12.40
C GLY A 82 -11.49 11.07 12.94
N PRO A 83 -11.85 9.86 13.43
CA PRO A 83 -10.89 8.89 13.98
C PRO A 83 -10.17 8.08 12.91
N ARG A 84 -10.58 8.20 11.63
CA ARG A 84 -10.04 7.43 10.52
C ARG A 84 -8.85 8.11 9.90
N THR A 85 -7.80 7.34 9.64
CA THR A 85 -6.60 7.78 8.90
C THR A 85 -6.29 6.81 7.76
N ALA A 86 -5.72 7.32 6.68
CA ALA A 86 -5.24 6.51 5.57
C ALA A 86 -3.79 6.85 5.25
N TRP A 87 -3.00 5.82 5.02
CA TRP A 87 -1.57 5.86 4.81
C TRP A 87 -1.22 5.17 3.50
N ILE A 88 -0.36 5.78 2.70
CA ILE A 88 0.23 5.15 1.51
C ILE A 88 1.72 5.03 1.78
N ILE A 89 2.21 3.78 1.86
CA ILE A 89 3.55 3.44 2.28
C ILE A 89 4.21 2.60 1.19
N ASP A 90 5.41 3.00 0.77
CA ASP A 90 6.28 2.19 -0.06
C ASP A 90 7.27 1.44 0.83
N GLU A 91 7.27 0.11 0.76
CA GLU A 91 8.18 -0.75 1.51
C GLU A 91 8.84 -1.76 0.56
N VAL A 92 10.15 -1.94 0.72
CA VAL A 92 10.91 -2.84 -0.17
C VAL A 92 10.57 -4.29 0.16
N GLY A 93 10.17 -5.04 -0.87
CA GLY A 93 10.01 -6.48 -0.80
C GLY A 93 11.39 -7.16 -0.84
N LYS A 94 11.73 -7.74 -1.99
CA LYS A 94 13.06 -8.31 -2.23
C LYS A 94 14.00 -7.30 -2.88
N GLU A 95 13.58 -6.68 -3.97
CA GLU A 95 14.40 -5.80 -4.81
C GLU A 95 13.69 -4.48 -5.13
N GLN A 96 12.37 -4.49 -5.16
CA GLN A 96 11.56 -3.37 -5.59
C GLN A 96 10.57 -2.95 -4.51
N PRO A 97 10.18 -1.67 -4.45
CA PRO A 97 9.16 -1.22 -3.52
C PRO A 97 7.78 -1.73 -3.90
N ILE A 98 7.04 -2.17 -2.89
CA ILE A 98 5.63 -2.50 -2.94
C ILE A 98 4.87 -1.34 -2.29
N THR A 99 3.87 -0.79 -2.98
CA THR A 99 3.04 0.29 -2.43
C THR A 99 1.84 -0.30 -1.72
N PHE A 100 1.72 -0.01 -0.43
CA PHE A 100 0.60 -0.41 0.41
C PHE A 100 -0.29 0.79 0.74
N GLY A 101 -1.62 0.59 0.70
CA GLY A 101 -2.60 1.47 1.29
C GLY A 101 -3.12 0.86 2.60
N VAL A 102 -3.05 1.59 3.69
CA VAL A 102 -3.52 1.12 5.00
C VAL A 102 -4.50 2.13 5.58
N VAL A 103 -5.70 1.66 5.95
CA VAL A 103 -6.69 2.46 6.66
C VAL A 103 -6.70 2.03 8.12
N VAL A 104 -6.54 3.00 9.01
CA VAL A 104 -6.63 2.81 10.46
C VAL A 104 -7.82 3.60 11.00
N GLU A 105 -8.60 3.02 11.88
CA GLU A 105 -9.70 3.67 12.60
C GLU A 105 -9.75 3.13 14.01
N ASP A 106 -9.88 4.01 15.00
CA ASP A 106 -9.89 3.64 16.42
C ASP A 106 -8.70 2.76 16.84
N ALA A 107 -7.50 3.07 16.34
CA ALA A 107 -6.27 2.33 16.60
C ALA A 107 -6.28 0.88 16.06
N ALA A 108 -7.17 0.54 15.14
CA ALA A 108 -7.21 -0.77 14.49
C ALA A 108 -7.15 -0.63 12.97
N ILE A 109 -6.45 -1.54 12.33
CA ILE A 109 -6.42 -1.61 10.86
C ILE A 109 -7.82 -2.01 10.37
N GLN A 110 -8.42 -1.21 9.50
CA GLN A 110 -9.66 -1.55 8.83
C GLN A 110 -9.41 -2.24 7.50
N VAL A 111 -8.42 -1.72 6.77
CA VAL A 111 -8.09 -2.17 5.41
C VAL A 111 -6.59 -2.15 5.20
N LEU A 112 -6.07 -3.20 4.56
CA LEU A 112 -4.78 -3.20 3.91
C LEU A 112 -4.98 -3.55 2.43
N ARG A 113 -4.38 -2.76 1.53
CA ARG A 113 -4.38 -2.96 0.08
C ARG A 113 -2.96 -3.00 -0.45
N VAL A 114 -2.68 -3.87 -1.39
CA VAL A 114 -1.51 -3.76 -2.26
C VAL A 114 -1.92 -2.89 -3.45
N MET A 115 -1.49 -1.64 -3.45
CA MET A 115 -1.84 -0.66 -4.49
C MET A 115 -0.97 -0.81 -5.73
N GLN A 116 0.32 -1.10 -5.53
CA GLN A 116 1.25 -1.37 -6.63
C GLN A 116 2.28 -2.42 -6.21
N PHE A 117 2.53 -3.34 -7.12
CA PHE A 117 3.49 -4.42 -6.93
C PHE A 117 4.50 -4.41 -8.08
N ARG A 118 5.80 -4.35 -7.77
CA ARG A 118 6.88 -4.20 -8.76
C ARG A 118 7.85 -5.38 -8.76
N GLU A 119 7.64 -6.34 -7.86
CA GLU A 119 8.44 -7.54 -7.75
C GLU A 119 8.04 -8.59 -8.79
N SER A 120 8.94 -9.51 -9.12
CA SER A 120 8.67 -10.61 -10.05
C SER A 120 7.91 -11.79 -9.41
N ARG A 121 7.86 -11.87 -8.07
CA ARG A 121 7.23 -12.97 -7.30
C ARG A 121 6.63 -12.43 -6.00
N GLY A 122 5.67 -13.19 -5.44
CA GLY A 122 5.03 -12.82 -4.17
C GLY A 122 3.84 -11.89 -4.31
N TRP A 123 3.29 -11.74 -5.53
CA TRP A 123 2.11 -10.93 -5.85
C TRP A 123 0.82 -11.47 -5.23
N GLU A 124 0.85 -12.68 -4.69
CA GLU A 124 -0.28 -13.34 -4.00
C GLU A 124 -0.73 -12.55 -2.77
N ILE A 125 0.15 -11.73 -2.17
CA ILE A 125 -0.17 -10.84 -1.04
C ILE A 125 -1.29 -9.82 -1.37
N ARG A 126 -1.64 -9.60 -2.64
CA ARG A 126 -2.72 -8.71 -3.06
C ARG A 126 -4.12 -9.28 -2.84
N TYR A 127 -4.23 -10.58 -2.71
CA TYR A 127 -5.53 -11.24 -2.64
C TYR A 127 -6.18 -11.15 -1.26
N PRO A 128 -7.54 -11.18 -1.21
CA PRO A 128 -8.28 -11.05 0.04
C PRO A 128 -7.95 -12.10 1.10
N PHE A 129 -7.53 -13.32 0.72
CA PHE A 129 -7.15 -14.34 1.69
C PHE A 129 -5.94 -13.91 2.54
N PHE A 130 -5.06 -13.07 1.99
CA PHE A 130 -3.92 -12.51 2.70
C PHE A 130 -4.27 -11.17 3.34
N THR A 131 -4.81 -10.20 2.58
CA THR A 131 -5.01 -8.83 3.06
C THR A 131 -6.05 -8.73 4.19
N LYS A 132 -7.03 -9.64 4.23
CA LYS A 132 -8.04 -9.68 5.30
C LYS A 132 -7.48 -10.08 6.67
N GLN A 133 -6.30 -10.74 6.73
CA GLN A 133 -5.65 -11.08 7.98
C GLN A 133 -5.27 -9.84 8.81
N PHE A 134 -5.10 -8.70 8.16
CA PHE A 134 -4.76 -7.44 8.84
C PHE A 134 -5.97 -6.73 9.46
N SER A 135 -7.20 -7.13 9.09
CA SER A 135 -8.41 -6.48 9.60
C SER A 135 -8.53 -6.60 11.11
N GLN A 136 -8.82 -5.45 11.77
CA GLN A 136 -8.96 -5.31 13.23
C GLN A 136 -7.67 -5.53 14.04
N LEU A 137 -6.52 -5.72 13.40
CA LEU A 137 -5.25 -5.79 14.12
C LEU A 137 -4.88 -4.43 14.71
N ARG A 138 -4.27 -4.49 15.89
CA ARG A 138 -3.78 -3.36 16.69
C ARG A 138 -2.32 -3.55 17.03
N LEU A 139 -1.66 -2.48 17.50
CA LEU A 139 -0.37 -2.63 18.16
C LEU A 139 -0.56 -3.21 19.56
N THR A 140 0.35 -4.11 19.92
CA THR A 140 0.58 -4.53 21.30
C THR A 140 1.54 -3.55 21.99
N ASP A 141 1.68 -3.63 23.31
CA ASP A 141 2.64 -2.82 24.08
C ASP A 141 4.10 -3.06 23.63
N SER A 142 4.40 -4.21 23.03
CA SER A 142 5.71 -4.50 22.44
C SER A 142 5.95 -3.84 21.06
N GLY A 143 4.92 -3.22 20.46
CA GLY A 143 4.96 -2.61 19.13
C GLY A 143 4.81 -3.63 17.98
N SER A 144 4.28 -4.82 18.26
CA SER A 144 3.96 -5.83 17.26
C SER A 144 2.45 -5.84 16.96
N LEU A 145 2.04 -6.47 15.85
CA LEU A 145 0.62 -6.73 15.59
C LEU A 145 0.03 -7.67 16.65
N SER A 146 -1.24 -7.47 17.00
CA SER A 146 -1.96 -8.26 18.00
C SER A 146 -2.13 -9.74 17.64
N HIS A 147 -1.96 -10.10 16.35
CA HIS A 147 -1.90 -11.49 15.87
C HIS A 147 -0.85 -11.62 14.79
N GLY A 148 -0.30 -12.83 14.63
CA GLY A 148 0.62 -13.16 13.55
C GLY A 148 -0.07 -13.19 12.17
N ILE A 149 0.71 -12.96 11.14
CA ILE A 149 0.28 -13.04 9.74
C ILE A 149 0.80 -14.34 9.14
N ASP A 150 -0.09 -15.10 8.52
CA ASP A 150 0.29 -16.36 7.87
C ASP A 150 1.23 -16.11 6.70
N ALA A 151 2.28 -16.90 6.65
CA ALA A 151 3.26 -16.85 5.59
C ALA A 151 2.68 -17.39 4.26
N ILE A 152 3.18 -16.87 3.15
CA ILE A 152 2.93 -17.42 1.82
C ILE A 152 4.24 -18.00 1.31
N SER A 153 4.22 -19.28 0.93
CA SER A 153 5.41 -19.95 0.39
C SER A 153 5.92 -19.21 -0.85
N GLY A 154 7.22 -18.86 -0.84
CA GLY A 154 7.85 -18.09 -1.91
C GLY A 154 7.61 -16.58 -1.87
N ALA A 155 6.81 -16.05 -0.92
CA ALA A 155 6.49 -14.63 -0.77
C ALA A 155 6.95 -14.01 0.56
N THR A 156 7.87 -14.64 1.28
CA THR A 156 8.28 -14.24 2.65
C THR A 156 8.65 -12.78 2.79
N LEU A 157 9.40 -12.22 1.83
CA LEU A 157 9.81 -10.81 1.87
C LEU A 157 8.65 -9.86 1.57
N SER A 158 7.73 -10.24 0.68
CA SER A 158 6.49 -9.48 0.42
C SER A 158 5.57 -9.48 1.64
N VAL A 159 5.45 -10.62 2.34
CA VAL A 159 4.71 -10.73 3.61
C VAL A 159 5.34 -9.85 4.69
N LYS A 160 6.69 -9.86 4.81
CA LYS A 160 7.42 -8.99 5.74
C LYS A 160 7.19 -7.51 5.43
N ALA A 161 7.25 -7.11 4.16
CA ALA A 161 6.99 -5.73 3.74
C ALA A 161 5.55 -5.29 4.07
N ALA A 162 4.54 -6.15 3.83
CA ALA A 162 3.16 -5.86 4.18
C ALA A 162 2.97 -5.72 5.70
N THR A 163 3.56 -6.62 6.49
CA THR A 163 3.51 -6.59 7.96
C THR A 163 4.20 -5.35 8.51
N GLY A 164 5.37 -5.00 7.99
CA GLY A 164 6.10 -3.78 8.36
C GLY A 164 5.29 -2.51 8.05
N SER A 165 4.69 -2.43 6.86
CA SER A 165 3.84 -1.31 6.47
C SER A 165 2.59 -1.18 7.35
N ALA A 166 1.97 -2.29 7.72
CA ALA A 166 0.83 -2.32 8.63
C ALA A 166 1.21 -1.81 10.03
N ASN A 167 2.32 -2.30 10.59
CA ASN A 167 2.85 -1.82 11.87
C ASN A 167 3.19 -0.33 11.82
N LEU A 168 3.88 0.12 10.75
CA LEU A 168 4.24 1.53 10.60
C LEU A 168 3.01 2.42 10.54
N ALA A 169 1.95 2.03 9.81
CA ALA A 169 0.71 2.79 9.74
C ALA A 169 0.05 2.96 11.13
N LEU A 170 0.04 1.92 11.95
CA LEU A 170 -0.47 1.99 13.31
C LEU A 170 0.38 2.89 14.21
N VAL A 171 1.72 2.83 14.11
CA VAL A 171 2.64 3.72 14.82
C VAL A 171 2.42 5.19 14.44
N LEU A 172 2.30 5.46 13.14
CA LEU A 172 2.03 6.80 12.63
C LEU A 172 0.66 7.34 13.06
N ASP A 173 -0.37 6.48 13.04
CA ASP A 173 -1.71 6.82 13.52
C ASP A 173 -1.69 7.14 15.03
N GLU A 174 -1.03 6.35 15.84
CA GLU A 174 -0.88 6.63 17.27
C GLU A 174 -0.17 7.94 17.52
N TYR A 175 0.94 8.20 16.81
CA TYR A 175 1.67 9.46 16.89
C TYR A 175 0.79 10.67 16.54
N THR A 176 0.06 10.61 15.43
CA THR A 176 -0.83 11.72 15.02
C THR A 176 -1.99 11.94 15.99
N ARG A 177 -2.55 10.88 16.56
CA ARG A 177 -3.60 11.00 17.59
C ARG A 177 -3.10 11.66 18.87
N ARG A 178 -1.87 11.31 19.30
CA ARG A 178 -1.24 11.95 20.47
C ARG A 178 -0.99 13.43 20.20
N THR A 179 -0.40 13.77 19.06
CA THR A 179 -0.07 15.15 18.71
C THR A 179 -1.32 16.03 18.57
N ARG A 180 -2.38 15.55 17.91
CA ARG A 180 -3.65 16.29 17.81
C ARG A 180 -4.30 16.53 19.16
N ARG A 181 -4.34 15.51 20.04
CA ARG A 181 -4.88 15.65 21.40
C ARG A 181 -4.11 16.67 22.22
N SER A 182 -2.78 16.74 22.10
CA SER A 182 -1.96 17.72 22.80
C SER A 182 -2.21 19.15 22.32
N ALA A 183 -2.47 19.34 21.02
CA ALA A 183 -2.81 20.64 20.45
C ALA A 183 -4.17 21.16 20.93
N ASP A 184 -5.18 20.27 21.07
CA ASP A 184 -6.52 20.62 21.53
C ASP A 184 -6.55 21.03 23.02
N ILE A 185 -5.62 20.54 23.86
CA ILE A 185 -5.54 20.86 25.28
C ILE A 185 -4.85 22.24 25.52
N THR A 186 -4.10 22.73 24.53
CA THR A 186 -3.32 23.98 24.67
C THR A 186 -4.08 25.21 24.15
N GLN A 187 -5.28 25.05 23.57
CA GLN A 187 -6.20 26.13 23.18
C GLN A 187 -7.28 26.38 24.24
#